data_c80ecf71c7072a47e1fb0c3dbc93996d
#
_entry.id   c80ecf71c7072a47e1fb0c3dbc93996d
#
_cell.length_a   1.000
_cell.length_b   1.000
_cell.length_c   1.000
_cell.angle_alpha   90.00
_cell.angle_beta   90.00
_cell.angle_gamma   90.00
#
_symmetry.space_group_name_H-M   'P 1'
#
loop_
_entity.id
_entity.type
_entity.pdbx_description
1 polymer ?
#
loop_
_entity_poly.entity_id
_entity_poly.type
_entity_poly.pdbx_seq_one_letter_code
_entity_poly.pdbx_strand_id
1 'polypeptide(L)'
;MTNSNLPDWDYYPLRDTLKARLGFPVMVDNDANCAAWGEYRHGAGRGSQNMCYVTFSTGCGMGIVINGSLYRGACGTAGEIGHTVVNPDGSICSCGKRGCLMSYACGMALDQMARDCLKTSEDTLLRSVCGDSPDKVTAEHVADAARQGDRVALRLLEQAGRYFGIGLSTIVQVLNPDTIVIGGGLVHIGPLLLDPCIKALNENIHHVLIDSARIVQSELWNDAGVIGAGALIWEANQEGAVKPQIELTKGMVFDIQRYSLHDGPGLRTNVFLKGCNLSCQWCSNPESRSILPELAFFDKNCFLCGDCIPVCAAGGIQMKAGRLNWDRSKCNQCFDCVDACTAHAFSLIGKSMTAGEVVAEVLRDSAFYGEQGGLTLTGGEPALQPEFAEAVLSLAKAEGLHTAIETCGAVPWKNLVRLLPYLDLALFDLKHIDAETHRRFTGKDNKGILENLTRVAQSDVDLIVRVPLIPGFNANDASLEAIAEFVKTLKRVKELHVLGFHTLGRPKYHAIGIDYPFENQPPMKIDETEKWADVFRREGLNVVVSG
;
A
#
# COMPACT_ATOMS: atom_id res chain seq x y z
N MET A 1 -7.49 9.16 -3.46
CA MET A 1 -8.76 8.55 -3.94
C MET A 1 -8.85 8.76 -5.43
N THR A 2 -9.07 7.70 -6.17
CA THR A 2 -9.49 7.77 -7.58
C THR A 2 -10.99 7.53 -7.61
N ASN A 3 -11.73 8.38 -8.29
CA ASN A 3 -13.17 8.20 -8.47
C ASN A 3 -13.48 8.26 -9.97
N SER A 4 -13.94 7.15 -10.53
CA SER A 4 -14.29 7.05 -11.96
C SER A 4 -15.39 8.02 -12.41
N ASN A 5 -16.16 8.55 -11.46
CA ASN A 5 -17.29 9.46 -11.72
C ASN A 5 -16.94 10.94 -11.54
N LEU A 6 -15.71 11.27 -11.09
CA LEU A 6 -15.25 12.63 -10.87
C LEU A 6 -13.88 12.80 -11.56
N PRO A 7 -13.86 13.27 -12.82
CA PRO A 7 -12.65 13.29 -13.68
C PRO A 7 -11.46 14.05 -13.09
N ASP A 8 -11.70 15.07 -12.27
CA ASP A 8 -10.66 15.92 -11.68
C ASP A 8 -10.17 15.41 -10.30
N TRP A 9 -10.64 14.23 -9.86
CA TRP A 9 -10.36 13.69 -8.52
C TRP A 9 -9.31 12.56 -8.52
N ASP A 10 -8.46 12.50 -9.53
CA ASP A 10 -7.35 11.55 -9.55
C ASP A 10 -6.36 11.89 -8.42
N TYR A 11 -6.27 10.96 -7.45
CA TYR A 11 -5.41 11.08 -6.26
C TYR A 11 -5.66 12.33 -5.39
N TYR A 12 -6.90 12.90 -5.45
CA TYR A 12 -7.21 14.08 -4.65
C TYR A 12 -7.16 13.76 -3.14
N PRO A 13 -6.41 14.54 -2.33
CA PRO A 13 -6.24 14.30 -0.89
C PRO A 13 -7.45 14.80 -0.09
N LEU A 14 -8.63 14.22 -0.32
CA LEU A 14 -9.91 14.68 0.23
C LEU A 14 -9.89 14.79 1.76
N ARG A 15 -9.39 13.75 2.44
CA ARG A 15 -9.31 13.72 3.91
C ARG A 15 -8.53 14.89 4.46
N ASP A 16 -7.33 15.12 3.93
CA ASP A 16 -6.42 16.14 4.43
C ASP A 16 -6.91 17.55 4.11
N THR A 17 -7.52 17.71 2.93
CA THR A 17 -8.19 18.96 2.54
C THR A 17 -9.36 19.28 3.47
N LEU A 18 -10.20 18.30 3.80
CA LEU A 18 -11.31 18.49 4.73
C LEU A 18 -10.82 18.74 6.15
N LYS A 19 -9.81 17.99 6.63
CA LYS A 19 -9.21 18.19 7.95
C LYS A 19 -8.65 19.61 8.09
N ALA A 20 -7.93 20.10 7.08
CA ALA A 20 -7.38 21.47 7.08
C ALA A 20 -8.47 22.55 7.12
N ARG A 21 -9.60 22.34 6.43
CA ARG A 21 -10.70 23.30 6.38
C ARG A 21 -11.60 23.28 7.62
N LEU A 22 -11.81 22.10 8.20
CA LEU A 22 -12.77 21.90 9.29
C LEU A 22 -12.13 21.98 10.67
N GLY A 23 -10.81 21.79 10.79
CA GLY A 23 -10.08 21.90 12.06
C GLY A 23 -10.33 20.73 13.03
N PHE A 24 -10.90 19.61 12.58
CA PHE A 24 -11.12 18.41 13.40
C PHE A 24 -10.79 17.13 12.61
N PRO A 25 -10.62 15.98 13.28
CA PRO A 25 -10.33 14.71 12.61
C PRO A 25 -11.40 14.33 11.59
N VAL A 26 -10.97 13.90 10.41
CA VAL A 26 -11.85 13.46 9.31
C VAL A 26 -11.50 12.03 8.93
N MET A 27 -12.51 11.18 8.85
CA MET A 27 -12.45 9.86 8.22
C MET A 27 -13.16 9.91 6.87
N VAL A 28 -12.65 9.17 5.91
CA VAL A 28 -13.24 9.01 4.58
C VAL A 28 -13.29 7.52 4.26
N ASP A 29 -14.46 7.02 3.91
CA ASP A 29 -14.66 5.64 3.47
C ASP A 29 -15.58 5.61 2.24
N ASN A 30 -15.68 4.45 1.62
CA ASN A 30 -16.63 4.21 0.53
C ASN A 30 -18.07 4.24 1.08
N ASP A 31 -19.01 4.75 0.28
CA ASP A 31 -20.43 4.90 0.65
C ASP A 31 -21.11 3.55 0.95
N ALA A 32 -20.82 2.50 0.17
CA ALA A 32 -21.36 1.17 0.41
C ALA A 32 -20.75 0.54 1.69
N ASN A 33 -19.49 0.84 2.01
CA ASN A 33 -18.88 0.43 3.28
C ASN A 33 -19.57 1.11 4.48
N CYS A 34 -19.81 2.41 4.38
CA CYS A 34 -20.56 3.13 5.41
C CYS A 34 -21.95 2.54 5.58
N ALA A 35 -22.70 2.32 4.48
CA ALA A 35 -24.04 1.75 4.55
C ALA A 35 -24.02 0.32 5.13
N ALA A 36 -23.03 -0.51 4.74
CA ALA A 36 -22.85 -1.84 5.31
C ALA A 36 -22.64 -1.78 6.83
N TRP A 37 -21.81 -0.85 7.30
CA TRP A 37 -21.56 -0.70 8.73
C TRP A 37 -22.79 -0.22 9.48
N GLY A 38 -23.55 0.71 8.89
CA GLY A 38 -24.82 1.17 9.45
C GLY A 38 -25.81 0.03 9.63
N GLU A 39 -26.04 -0.76 8.59
CA GLU A 39 -26.96 -1.91 8.62
C GLU A 39 -26.47 -3.01 9.56
N TYR A 40 -25.16 -3.25 9.62
CA TYR A 40 -24.56 -4.22 10.53
C TYR A 40 -24.77 -3.86 12.00
N ARG A 41 -24.59 -2.57 12.34
CA ARG A 41 -24.65 -2.10 13.74
C ARG A 41 -26.07 -1.75 14.19
N HIS A 42 -26.88 -1.19 13.31
CA HIS A 42 -28.15 -0.55 13.69
C HIS A 42 -29.36 -1.00 12.86
N GLY A 43 -29.15 -1.75 11.77
CA GLY A 43 -30.20 -2.16 10.84
C GLY A 43 -30.40 -3.66 10.69
N ALA A 44 -30.75 -4.09 9.48
CA ALA A 44 -31.12 -5.47 9.13
C ALA A 44 -29.99 -6.48 9.29
N GLY A 45 -28.74 -6.04 9.38
CA GLY A 45 -27.54 -6.86 9.56
C GLY A 45 -27.20 -7.19 11.02
N ARG A 46 -27.97 -6.70 11.99
CA ARG A 46 -27.69 -6.96 13.42
C ARG A 46 -27.66 -8.46 13.72
N GLY A 47 -26.64 -8.88 14.47
CA GLY A 47 -26.43 -10.27 14.87
C GLY A 47 -25.72 -11.14 13.84
N SER A 48 -25.43 -10.63 12.65
CA SER A 48 -24.61 -11.32 11.65
C SER A 48 -23.14 -11.36 12.08
N GLN A 49 -22.41 -12.39 11.64
CA GLN A 49 -20.95 -12.45 11.74
C GLN A 49 -20.29 -12.06 10.41
N ASN A 50 -20.90 -12.53 9.31
CA ASN A 50 -20.42 -12.30 7.94
C ASN A 50 -21.58 -11.75 7.11
N MET A 51 -21.55 -10.46 6.82
CA MET A 51 -22.64 -9.77 6.13
C MET A 51 -22.12 -9.06 4.89
N CYS A 52 -22.91 -9.08 3.82
CA CYS A 52 -22.73 -8.22 2.68
C CYS A 52 -23.93 -7.25 2.57
N TYR A 53 -23.64 -5.96 2.47
CA TYR A 53 -24.63 -4.96 2.07
C TYR A 53 -24.46 -4.69 0.58
N VAL A 54 -25.52 -4.80 -0.20
CA VAL A 54 -25.48 -4.54 -1.65
C VAL A 54 -26.44 -3.41 -1.96
N THR A 55 -25.92 -2.31 -2.49
CA THR A 55 -26.76 -1.21 -2.97
C THR A 55 -27.22 -1.46 -4.39
N PHE A 56 -28.54 -1.40 -4.61
CA PHE A 56 -29.19 -1.52 -5.89
C PHE A 56 -29.92 -0.20 -6.17
N SER A 57 -29.18 0.76 -6.73
CA SER A 57 -29.62 2.16 -6.89
C SER A 57 -29.19 2.69 -8.26
N THR A 58 -28.78 3.94 -8.37
CA THR A 58 -28.20 4.53 -9.60
C THR A 58 -27.07 3.66 -10.14
N GLY A 59 -26.19 3.18 -9.25
CA GLY A 59 -25.17 2.18 -9.48
C GLY A 59 -25.40 0.91 -8.67
N CYS A 60 -24.37 0.04 -8.64
CA CYS A 60 -24.36 -1.17 -7.85
C CYS A 60 -23.00 -1.27 -7.13
N GLY A 61 -23.01 -1.20 -5.81
CA GLY A 61 -21.84 -1.30 -4.93
C GLY A 61 -22.09 -2.30 -3.81
N MET A 62 -21.03 -2.70 -3.08
CA MET A 62 -21.12 -3.63 -1.97
C MET A 62 -20.18 -3.22 -0.85
N GLY A 63 -20.65 -3.30 0.39
CA GLY A 63 -19.81 -3.28 1.58
C GLY A 63 -19.81 -4.65 2.23
N ILE A 64 -18.68 -5.06 2.78
CA ILE A 64 -18.43 -6.42 3.28
C ILE A 64 -18.03 -6.38 4.74
N VAL A 65 -18.71 -7.18 5.57
CA VAL A 65 -18.33 -7.44 6.97
C VAL A 65 -17.94 -8.91 7.09
N ILE A 66 -16.76 -9.20 7.65
CA ILE A 66 -16.25 -10.55 7.88
C ILE A 66 -15.82 -10.64 9.35
N ASN A 67 -16.31 -11.66 10.06
CA ASN A 67 -16.02 -11.86 11.48
C ASN A 67 -16.26 -10.60 12.32
N GLY A 68 -17.36 -9.90 12.04
CA GLY A 68 -17.73 -8.70 12.78
C GLY A 68 -16.93 -7.44 12.45
N SER A 69 -16.09 -7.47 11.42
CA SER A 69 -15.23 -6.35 11.02
C SER A 69 -15.42 -5.97 9.55
N LEU A 70 -15.42 -4.68 9.26
CA LEU A 70 -15.55 -4.18 7.88
C LEU A 70 -14.31 -4.53 7.05
N TYR A 71 -14.52 -5.28 5.97
CA TYR A 71 -13.47 -5.74 5.08
C TYR A 71 -13.29 -4.81 3.88
N ARG A 72 -12.13 -4.17 3.79
CA ARG A 72 -11.82 -3.19 2.73
C ARG A 72 -10.91 -3.74 1.64
N GLY A 73 -10.37 -4.96 1.81
CA GLY A 73 -9.40 -5.53 0.87
C GLY A 73 -7.99 -4.91 1.00
N ALA A 74 -7.07 -5.39 0.18
CA ALA A 74 -5.66 -5.02 0.25
C ALA A 74 -5.38 -3.54 -0.08
N CYS A 75 -6.20 -2.91 -0.93
CA CYS A 75 -6.03 -1.52 -1.38
C CYS A 75 -7.25 -0.63 -1.08
N GLY A 76 -8.19 -1.10 -0.25
CA GLY A 76 -9.37 -0.33 0.15
C GLY A 76 -10.52 -0.34 -0.87
N THR A 77 -10.49 -1.22 -1.88
CA THR A 77 -11.47 -1.28 -2.97
C THR A 77 -12.24 -2.60 -3.04
N ALA A 78 -12.33 -3.33 -1.93
CA ALA A 78 -13.19 -4.51 -1.88
C ALA A 78 -14.67 -4.10 -2.05
N GLY A 79 -15.46 -4.97 -2.69
CA GLY A 79 -16.90 -4.72 -2.84
C GLY A 79 -17.32 -4.15 -4.21
N GLU A 80 -16.46 -4.12 -5.20
CA GLU A 80 -16.76 -3.67 -6.57
C GLU A 80 -17.64 -4.68 -7.35
N ILE A 81 -18.73 -5.14 -6.73
CA ILE A 81 -19.64 -6.15 -7.30
C ILE A 81 -20.25 -5.71 -8.63
N GLY A 82 -20.51 -4.41 -8.78
CA GLY A 82 -21.05 -3.83 -10.03
C GLY A 82 -20.16 -4.08 -11.24
N HIS A 83 -18.86 -4.33 -11.04
CA HIS A 83 -17.91 -4.58 -12.11
C HIS A 83 -17.57 -6.07 -12.31
N THR A 84 -18.23 -6.99 -11.59
CA THR A 84 -18.15 -8.42 -11.90
C THR A 84 -18.82 -8.73 -13.24
N VAL A 85 -18.22 -9.63 -14.01
CA VAL A 85 -18.72 -10.00 -15.34
C VAL A 85 -19.84 -11.01 -15.18
N VAL A 86 -21.07 -10.63 -15.57
CA VAL A 86 -22.26 -11.49 -15.56
C VAL A 86 -22.69 -11.91 -16.97
N ASN A 87 -22.14 -11.27 -18.01
CA ASN A 87 -22.40 -11.59 -19.41
C ASN A 87 -21.15 -11.25 -20.26
N PRO A 88 -20.23 -12.21 -20.49
CA PRO A 88 -18.95 -11.94 -21.16
C PRO A 88 -19.08 -11.30 -22.54
N ASP A 89 -20.16 -11.64 -23.28
CA ASP A 89 -20.44 -11.14 -24.64
C ASP A 89 -21.33 -9.91 -24.65
N GLY A 90 -21.64 -9.36 -23.50
CA GLY A 90 -22.63 -8.30 -23.30
C GLY A 90 -22.12 -6.89 -23.56
N SER A 91 -22.87 -5.92 -23.04
CA SER A 91 -22.65 -4.47 -23.23
C SER A 91 -21.34 -3.98 -22.63
N ILE A 92 -20.79 -2.91 -23.19
CA ILE A 92 -19.62 -2.22 -22.62
C ILE A 92 -20.06 -1.40 -21.41
N CYS A 93 -19.39 -1.59 -20.28
CA CYS A 93 -19.59 -0.85 -19.05
C CYS A 93 -18.84 0.50 -19.09
N SER A 94 -19.29 1.47 -18.27
CA SER A 94 -18.60 2.75 -18.07
C SER A 94 -17.11 2.61 -17.64
N CYS A 95 -16.76 1.49 -17.00
CA CYS A 95 -15.36 1.17 -16.66
C CYS A 95 -14.51 0.70 -17.86
N GLY A 96 -15.07 0.66 -19.06
CA GLY A 96 -14.40 0.22 -20.31
C GLY A 96 -14.35 -1.30 -20.51
N LYS A 97 -14.84 -2.11 -19.54
CA LYS A 97 -14.91 -3.56 -19.66
C LYS A 97 -16.28 -4.01 -20.17
N ARG A 98 -16.36 -5.25 -20.67
CA ARG A 98 -17.60 -5.81 -21.24
C ARG A 98 -18.29 -6.70 -20.21
N GLY A 99 -19.64 -6.60 -20.18
CA GLY A 99 -20.47 -7.56 -19.47
C GLY A 99 -20.58 -7.40 -17.97
N CYS A 100 -20.19 -6.24 -17.41
CA CYS A 100 -20.29 -5.96 -15.98
C CYS A 100 -21.74 -5.96 -15.50
N LEU A 101 -21.98 -6.41 -14.27
CA LEU A 101 -23.30 -6.37 -13.61
C LEU A 101 -23.94 -4.98 -13.69
N MET A 102 -23.19 -3.91 -13.50
CA MET A 102 -23.65 -2.52 -13.56
C MET A 102 -24.29 -2.15 -14.90
N SER A 103 -23.94 -2.83 -16.01
CA SER A 103 -24.53 -2.59 -17.32
C SER A 103 -25.93 -3.21 -17.51
N TYR A 104 -26.40 -3.99 -16.52
CA TYR A 104 -27.67 -4.73 -16.59
C TYR A 104 -28.57 -4.51 -15.38
N ALA A 105 -27.99 -4.27 -14.22
CA ALA A 105 -28.69 -4.32 -12.94
C ALA A 105 -28.38 -3.09 -12.08
N CYS A 106 -28.72 -1.90 -12.58
CA CYS A 106 -28.74 -0.65 -11.82
C CYS A 106 -29.69 0.35 -12.49
N GLY A 107 -29.95 1.48 -11.84
CA GLY A 107 -30.83 2.53 -12.37
C GLY A 107 -30.38 3.04 -13.72
N MET A 108 -29.10 3.38 -13.87
CA MET A 108 -28.54 3.82 -15.15
C MET A 108 -28.70 2.78 -16.26
N ALA A 109 -28.60 1.49 -15.95
CA ALA A 109 -28.81 0.43 -16.92
C ALA A 109 -30.29 0.34 -17.33
N LEU A 110 -31.21 0.42 -16.38
CA LEU A 110 -32.65 0.47 -16.66
C LEU A 110 -33.03 1.67 -17.52
N ASP A 111 -32.52 2.86 -17.21
CA ASP A 111 -32.70 4.07 -18.00
C ASP A 111 -32.22 3.86 -19.44
N GLN A 112 -31.05 3.29 -19.62
CA GLN A 112 -30.49 3.05 -20.96
C GLN A 112 -31.27 1.99 -21.72
N MET A 113 -31.63 0.88 -21.10
CA MET A 113 -32.46 -0.16 -21.72
C MET A 113 -33.83 0.37 -22.12
N ALA A 114 -34.45 1.20 -21.30
CA ALA A 114 -35.71 1.84 -21.62
C ALA A 114 -35.58 2.80 -22.81
N ARG A 115 -34.53 3.64 -22.84
CA ARG A 115 -34.23 4.52 -23.98
C ARG A 115 -34.06 3.73 -25.28
N ASP A 116 -33.37 2.59 -25.20
CA ASP A 116 -33.15 1.77 -26.39
C ASP A 116 -34.45 1.11 -26.88
N CYS A 117 -35.31 0.67 -25.98
CA CYS A 117 -36.64 0.19 -26.35
C CYS A 117 -37.50 1.29 -27.01
N LEU A 118 -37.42 2.55 -26.56
CA LEU A 118 -38.13 3.66 -27.15
C LEU A 118 -37.69 4.03 -28.58
N LYS A 119 -36.49 3.60 -29.00
CA LYS A 119 -35.99 3.73 -30.37
C LYS A 119 -36.62 2.68 -31.32
N THR A 120 -37.17 1.61 -30.77
CA THR A 120 -37.85 0.56 -31.54
C THR A 120 -39.30 0.93 -31.80
N SER A 121 -40.02 0.17 -32.66
CA SER A 121 -41.44 0.33 -32.91
C SER A 121 -42.34 -0.42 -31.92
N GLU A 122 -41.80 -0.94 -30.81
CA GLU A 122 -42.58 -1.65 -29.80
C GLU A 122 -43.65 -0.72 -29.16
N ASP A 123 -44.84 -1.22 -29.01
CA ASP A 123 -45.93 -0.54 -28.29
C ASP A 123 -45.68 -0.64 -26.78
N THR A 124 -45.56 0.51 -26.11
CA THR A 124 -45.24 0.58 -24.68
C THR A 124 -45.77 1.87 -24.05
N LEU A 125 -46.27 1.75 -22.83
CA LEU A 125 -46.68 2.86 -22.00
C LEU A 125 -45.56 3.83 -21.65
N LEU A 126 -44.27 3.36 -21.73
CA LEU A 126 -43.11 4.21 -21.49
C LEU A 126 -43.15 5.49 -22.36
N ARG A 127 -43.70 5.42 -23.59
CA ARG A 127 -43.86 6.59 -24.47
C ARG A 127 -44.76 7.65 -23.88
N SER A 128 -45.86 7.25 -23.24
CA SER A 128 -46.82 8.18 -22.63
C SER A 128 -46.35 8.71 -21.26
N VAL A 129 -45.60 7.88 -20.50
CA VAL A 129 -45.14 8.23 -19.15
C VAL A 129 -43.93 9.19 -19.20
N CYS A 130 -43.03 9.05 -20.17
CA CYS A 130 -41.89 9.94 -20.32
C CYS A 130 -42.15 11.18 -21.18
N GLY A 131 -43.39 11.33 -21.76
CA GLY A 131 -43.73 12.38 -22.68
C GLY A 131 -42.95 12.27 -24.01
N ASP A 132 -42.84 13.36 -24.75
CA ASP A 132 -42.14 13.41 -26.04
C ASP A 132 -40.60 13.41 -25.94
N SER A 133 -40.05 13.10 -24.78
CA SER A 133 -38.61 13.16 -24.52
C SER A 133 -38.05 11.81 -24.06
N PRO A 134 -37.74 10.88 -24.99
CA PRO A 134 -37.14 9.56 -24.64
C PRO A 134 -35.90 9.63 -23.77
N ASP A 135 -35.09 10.68 -23.90
CA ASP A 135 -33.89 10.88 -23.12
C ASP A 135 -34.16 11.12 -21.62
N LYS A 136 -35.38 11.44 -21.25
CA LYS A 136 -35.81 11.68 -19.85
C LYS A 136 -36.36 10.42 -19.16
N VAL A 137 -36.46 9.28 -19.87
CA VAL A 137 -36.96 8.07 -19.24
C VAL A 137 -36.01 7.62 -18.12
N THR A 138 -36.60 7.23 -17.00
CA THR A 138 -35.90 6.77 -15.79
C THR A 138 -36.40 5.41 -15.33
N ALA A 139 -35.68 4.76 -14.44
CA ALA A 139 -36.12 3.52 -13.80
C ALA A 139 -37.47 3.66 -13.07
N GLU A 140 -37.80 4.84 -12.56
CA GLU A 140 -39.10 5.11 -11.97
C GLU A 140 -40.24 5.01 -13.00
N HIS A 141 -40.04 5.59 -14.20
CA HIS A 141 -40.97 5.45 -15.30
C HIS A 141 -41.15 3.99 -15.72
N VAL A 142 -40.05 3.19 -15.74
CA VAL A 142 -40.13 1.76 -16.01
C VAL A 142 -40.96 1.05 -14.94
N ALA A 143 -40.76 1.36 -13.66
CA ALA A 143 -41.53 0.79 -12.57
C ALA A 143 -43.02 1.14 -12.66
N ASP A 144 -43.36 2.39 -12.99
CA ASP A 144 -44.75 2.87 -13.11
C ASP A 144 -45.48 2.23 -14.30
N ALA A 145 -44.80 2.10 -15.45
CA ALA A 145 -45.35 1.41 -16.61
C ALA A 145 -45.57 -0.10 -16.31
N ALA A 146 -44.61 -0.73 -15.63
CA ALA A 146 -44.71 -2.13 -15.25
C ALA A 146 -45.85 -2.41 -14.28
N ARG A 147 -46.08 -1.52 -13.28
CA ARG A 147 -47.24 -1.59 -12.37
C ARG A 147 -48.59 -1.50 -13.12
N GLN A 148 -48.63 -0.84 -14.27
CA GLN A 148 -49.76 -0.76 -15.15
C GLN A 148 -49.89 -1.93 -16.14
N GLY A 149 -48.96 -2.93 -16.06
CA GLY A 149 -48.99 -4.13 -16.88
C GLY A 149 -48.30 -3.98 -18.23
N ASP A 150 -47.49 -2.94 -18.43
CA ASP A 150 -46.71 -2.79 -19.67
C ASP A 150 -45.71 -3.93 -19.86
N ARG A 151 -45.83 -4.63 -20.99
CA ARG A 151 -45.02 -5.83 -21.28
C ARG A 151 -43.53 -5.51 -21.46
N VAL A 152 -43.21 -4.36 -22.03
CA VAL A 152 -41.84 -3.93 -22.24
C VAL A 152 -41.20 -3.63 -20.90
N ALA A 153 -41.86 -2.83 -20.07
CA ALA A 153 -41.37 -2.47 -18.74
C ALA A 153 -41.20 -3.69 -17.82
N LEU A 154 -42.16 -4.63 -17.83
CA LEU A 154 -42.07 -5.88 -17.09
C LEU A 154 -40.83 -6.71 -17.52
N ARG A 155 -40.59 -6.84 -18.85
CA ARG A 155 -39.41 -7.52 -19.38
C ARG A 155 -38.08 -6.87 -18.95
N LEU A 156 -38.02 -5.53 -18.91
CA LEU A 156 -36.86 -4.78 -18.44
C LEU A 156 -36.58 -5.04 -16.98
N LEU A 157 -37.59 -5.03 -16.12
CA LEU A 157 -37.46 -5.33 -14.69
C LEU A 157 -37.06 -6.80 -14.45
N GLU A 158 -37.66 -7.73 -15.19
CA GLU A 158 -37.29 -9.16 -15.13
C GLU A 158 -35.81 -9.36 -15.51
N GLN A 159 -35.36 -8.72 -16.59
CA GLN A 159 -33.97 -8.80 -17.01
C GLN A 159 -33.01 -8.22 -15.96
N ALA A 160 -33.31 -7.03 -15.41
CA ALA A 160 -32.48 -6.39 -14.40
C ALA A 160 -32.43 -7.23 -13.10
N GLY A 161 -33.58 -7.73 -12.64
CA GLY A 161 -33.68 -8.62 -11.50
C GLY A 161 -32.86 -9.90 -11.70
N ARG A 162 -33.00 -10.54 -12.86
CA ARG A 162 -32.24 -11.75 -13.20
C ARG A 162 -30.73 -11.53 -13.10
N TYR A 163 -30.18 -10.47 -13.71
CA TYR A 163 -28.75 -10.20 -13.65
C TYR A 163 -28.28 -9.85 -12.23
N PHE A 164 -29.11 -9.13 -11.47
CA PHE A 164 -28.82 -8.86 -10.08
C PHE A 164 -28.73 -10.16 -9.25
N GLY A 165 -29.65 -11.10 -9.47
CA GLY A 165 -29.62 -12.42 -8.83
C GLY A 165 -28.36 -13.24 -9.17
N ILE A 166 -27.89 -13.17 -10.43
CA ILE A 166 -26.59 -13.75 -10.82
C ILE A 166 -25.43 -13.09 -10.05
N GLY A 167 -25.45 -11.75 -9.88
CA GLY A 167 -24.48 -11.05 -9.06
C GLY A 167 -24.51 -11.51 -7.60
N LEU A 168 -25.70 -11.64 -7.01
CA LEU A 168 -25.85 -12.15 -5.63
C LEU A 168 -25.37 -13.58 -5.49
N SER A 169 -25.60 -14.46 -6.48
CA SER A 169 -25.11 -15.83 -6.44
C SER A 169 -23.58 -15.91 -6.37
N THR A 170 -22.89 -14.99 -7.03
CA THR A 170 -21.43 -14.84 -6.93
C THR A 170 -21.00 -14.48 -5.50
N ILE A 171 -21.71 -13.56 -4.84
CA ILE A 171 -21.43 -13.20 -3.44
C ILE A 171 -21.55 -14.42 -2.52
N VAL A 172 -22.66 -15.16 -2.65
CA VAL A 172 -22.90 -16.34 -1.82
C VAL A 172 -21.83 -17.41 -2.05
N GLN A 173 -21.45 -17.66 -3.31
CA GLN A 173 -20.48 -18.69 -3.65
C GLN A 173 -19.04 -18.35 -3.24
N VAL A 174 -18.68 -17.06 -3.22
CA VAL A 174 -17.29 -16.61 -2.95
C VAL A 174 -17.09 -16.27 -1.48
N LEU A 175 -18.07 -15.59 -0.86
CA LEU A 175 -17.93 -15.06 0.51
C LEU A 175 -18.73 -15.87 1.54
N ASN A 176 -19.74 -16.62 1.09
CA ASN A 176 -20.65 -17.40 1.95
C ASN A 176 -21.10 -16.62 3.20
N PRO A 177 -21.71 -15.44 3.04
CA PRO A 177 -22.17 -14.64 4.17
C PRO A 177 -23.39 -15.31 4.84
N ASP A 178 -23.59 -15.05 6.14
CA ASP A 178 -24.82 -15.43 6.83
C ASP A 178 -26.01 -14.51 6.50
N THR A 179 -25.72 -13.27 6.07
CA THR A 179 -26.74 -12.28 5.71
C THR A 179 -26.32 -11.43 4.52
N ILE A 180 -27.24 -11.22 3.58
CA ILE A 180 -27.13 -10.23 2.53
C ILE A 180 -28.23 -9.19 2.74
N VAL A 181 -27.84 -7.95 2.97
CA VAL A 181 -28.77 -6.80 3.06
C VAL A 181 -28.80 -6.12 1.72
N ILE A 182 -29.99 -6.00 1.13
CA ILE A 182 -30.19 -5.30 -0.15
C ILE A 182 -30.80 -3.92 0.12
N GLY A 183 -30.08 -2.88 -0.25
CA GLY A 183 -30.54 -1.49 -0.14
C GLY A 183 -30.56 -0.77 -1.48
N GLY A 184 -30.86 0.53 -1.45
CA GLY A 184 -30.95 1.39 -2.62
C GLY A 184 -32.35 1.53 -3.22
N GLY A 185 -32.54 2.59 -4.01
CA GLY A 185 -33.86 3.01 -4.46
C GLY A 185 -34.66 2.00 -5.32
N LEU A 186 -33.95 1.14 -6.07
CA LEU A 186 -34.60 0.15 -6.93
C LEU A 186 -35.30 -0.96 -6.15
N VAL A 187 -34.92 -1.21 -4.90
CA VAL A 187 -35.57 -2.22 -4.04
C VAL A 187 -37.05 -1.87 -3.78
N HIS A 188 -37.41 -0.59 -3.81
CA HIS A 188 -38.80 -0.13 -3.66
C HIS A 188 -39.73 -0.51 -4.84
N ILE A 189 -39.19 -0.97 -5.97
CA ILE A 189 -40.00 -1.53 -7.05
C ILE A 189 -40.74 -2.79 -6.56
N GLY A 190 -40.15 -3.49 -5.59
CA GLY A 190 -40.78 -4.64 -4.93
C GLY A 190 -40.71 -5.92 -5.76
N PRO A 191 -41.77 -6.77 -5.66
CA PRO A 191 -41.77 -8.11 -6.26
C PRO A 191 -41.46 -8.15 -7.77
N LEU A 192 -41.89 -7.11 -8.53
CA LEU A 192 -41.65 -7.06 -9.98
C LEU A 192 -40.13 -7.13 -10.34
N LEU A 193 -39.26 -6.71 -9.44
CA LEU A 193 -37.82 -6.73 -9.60
C LEU A 193 -37.18 -7.82 -8.73
N LEU A 194 -37.66 -7.97 -7.49
CA LEU A 194 -37.02 -8.87 -6.50
C LEU A 194 -37.36 -10.34 -6.73
N ASP A 195 -38.56 -10.70 -7.22
CA ASP A 195 -38.89 -12.09 -7.49
C ASP A 195 -38.01 -12.69 -8.60
N PRO A 196 -37.81 -12.04 -9.77
CA PRO A 196 -36.83 -12.47 -10.75
C PRO A 196 -35.38 -12.56 -10.20
N CYS A 197 -35.02 -11.65 -9.29
CA CYS A 197 -33.70 -11.66 -8.64
C CYS A 197 -33.51 -12.92 -7.77
N ILE A 198 -34.43 -13.19 -6.85
CA ILE A 198 -34.38 -14.36 -5.96
C ILE A 198 -34.44 -15.67 -6.77
N LYS A 199 -35.29 -15.70 -7.81
CA LYS A 199 -35.35 -16.84 -8.72
C LYS A 199 -33.98 -17.09 -9.38
N ALA A 200 -33.37 -16.08 -9.97
CA ALA A 200 -32.08 -16.21 -10.64
C ALA A 200 -30.94 -16.52 -9.66
N LEU A 201 -30.97 -15.99 -8.44
CA LEU A 201 -30.05 -16.38 -7.39
C LEU A 201 -30.11 -17.90 -7.15
N ASN A 202 -31.31 -18.43 -6.89
CA ASN A 202 -31.52 -19.84 -6.58
C ASN A 202 -31.14 -20.78 -7.74
N GLU A 203 -31.35 -20.32 -9.00
CA GLU A 203 -30.96 -21.07 -10.20
C GLU A 203 -29.44 -21.11 -10.43
N ASN A 204 -28.68 -20.15 -9.91
CA ASN A 204 -27.23 -20.00 -10.16
C ASN A 204 -26.34 -20.30 -8.93
N ILE A 205 -26.94 -20.58 -7.78
CA ILE A 205 -26.22 -20.95 -6.57
C ILE A 205 -25.96 -22.47 -6.54
N HIS A 206 -24.82 -22.89 -5.99
CA HIS A 206 -24.54 -24.29 -5.77
C HIS A 206 -25.52 -24.87 -4.74
N HIS A 207 -26.10 -26.05 -4.99
CA HIS A 207 -27.16 -26.63 -4.18
C HIS A 207 -26.87 -26.75 -2.67
N VAL A 208 -25.59 -26.90 -2.29
CA VAL A 208 -25.14 -26.94 -0.88
C VAL A 208 -25.31 -25.60 -0.17
N LEU A 209 -25.39 -24.51 -0.91
CA LEU A 209 -25.47 -23.14 -0.38
C LEU A 209 -26.90 -22.58 -0.43
N ILE A 210 -27.87 -23.37 -0.92
CA ILE A 210 -29.29 -22.97 -0.85
C ILE A 210 -29.64 -22.80 0.63
N ASP A 211 -30.26 -21.67 0.97
CA ASP A 211 -30.61 -21.26 2.34
C ASP A 211 -29.39 -20.95 3.26
N SER A 212 -28.16 -20.90 2.73
CA SER A 212 -26.98 -20.55 3.54
C SER A 212 -26.94 -19.07 3.95
N ALA A 213 -27.58 -18.18 3.20
CA ALA A 213 -27.60 -16.75 3.45
C ALA A 213 -29.03 -16.23 3.60
N ARG A 214 -29.29 -15.48 4.66
CA ARG A 214 -30.54 -14.74 4.84
C ARG A 214 -30.49 -13.49 3.98
N ILE A 215 -31.42 -13.35 3.02
CA ILE A 215 -31.52 -12.16 2.15
C ILE A 215 -32.65 -11.27 2.69
N VAL A 216 -32.27 -10.05 3.05
CA VAL A 216 -33.18 -9.08 3.67
C VAL A 216 -33.07 -7.71 3.04
N GLN A 217 -34.12 -6.91 3.14
CA GLN A 217 -34.07 -5.51 2.72
C GLN A 217 -33.46 -4.65 3.82
N SER A 218 -32.83 -3.55 3.41
CA SER A 218 -32.29 -2.53 4.30
C SER A 218 -33.38 -2.03 5.27
N GLU A 219 -33.04 -1.88 6.54
CA GLU A 219 -33.89 -1.21 7.54
C GLU A 219 -33.63 0.29 7.61
N LEU A 220 -32.39 0.71 7.35
CA LEU A 220 -31.97 2.11 7.46
C LEU A 220 -32.14 2.91 6.16
N TRP A 221 -32.37 2.23 5.03
CA TRP A 221 -32.62 2.82 3.72
C TRP A 221 -31.62 3.93 3.35
N ASN A 222 -32.13 5.14 3.09
CA ASN A 222 -31.31 6.29 2.69
C ASN A 222 -30.38 6.79 3.80
N ASP A 223 -30.66 6.45 5.04
CA ASP A 223 -29.87 6.88 6.21
C ASP A 223 -28.72 5.90 6.52
N ALA A 224 -28.67 4.73 5.88
CA ALA A 224 -27.67 3.70 6.14
C ALA A 224 -26.22 4.25 6.05
N GLY A 225 -25.93 5.03 5.01
CA GLY A 225 -24.61 5.63 4.81
C GLY A 225 -24.22 6.63 5.89
N VAL A 226 -25.14 7.51 6.27
CA VAL A 226 -24.90 8.56 7.29
C VAL A 226 -24.78 7.93 8.68
N ILE A 227 -25.68 7.01 9.03
CA ILE A 227 -25.66 6.29 10.30
C ILE A 227 -24.36 5.47 10.41
N GLY A 228 -23.96 4.78 9.34
CA GLY A 228 -22.72 4.00 9.32
C GLY A 228 -21.45 4.85 9.42
N ALA A 229 -21.40 5.98 8.73
CA ALA A 229 -20.30 6.93 8.88
C ALA A 229 -20.20 7.47 10.32
N GLY A 230 -21.34 7.80 10.93
CA GLY A 230 -21.41 8.18 12.34
C GLY A 230 -20.98 7.07 13.29
N ALA A 231 -21.41 5.83 13.06
CA ALA A 231 -21.02 4.68 13.85
C ALA A 231 -19.52 4.39 13.76
N LEU A 232 -18.93 4.47 12.57
CA LEU A 232 -17.49 4.31 12.37
C LEU A 232 -16.68 5.33 13.19
N ILE A 233 -17.07 6.60 13.18
CA ILE A 233 -16.42 7.66 13.97
C ILE A 233 -16.65 7.48 15.46
N TRP A 234 -17.89 7.13 15.87
CA TRP A 234 -18.24 6.96 17.27
C TRP A 234 -17.48 5.82 17.94
N GLU A 235 -17.44 4.66 17.28
CA GLU A 235 -16.71 3.49 17.79
C GLU A 235 -15.22 3.75 17.85
N ALA A 236 -14.70 4.37 16.81
CA ALA A 236 -13.36 4.85 16.75
C ALA A 236 -12.97 5.73 17.96
N ASN A 237 -13.86 6.59 18.44
CA ASN A 237 -13.62 7.44 19.61
C ASN A 237 -13.82 6.70 20.95
N GLN A 238 -14.70 5.68 21.01
CA GLN A 238 -14.97 4.94 22.25
C GLN A 238 -13.91 3.90 22.59
N GLU A 239 -13.31 3.26 21.58
CA GLU A 239 -12.27 2.26 21.80
C GLU A 239 -10.92 2.86 22.21
N GLY A 240 -10.82 4.19 22.32
CA GLY A 240 -9.53 4.89 22.57
C GLY A 240 -8.48 4.56 21.51
N ALA A 241 -8.92 3.96 20.43
CA ALA A 241 -8.11 3.36 19.37
C ALA A 241 -8.78 3.42 18.01
N VAL A 242 -9.10 4.61 17.51
CA VAL A 242 -8.82 4.76 16.10
C VAL A 242 -7.31 4.85 16.04
N LYS A 243 -6.68 3.71 15.85
CA LYS A 243 -5.37 3.77 15.22
C LYS A 243 -5.61 4.51 13.92
N PRO A 244 -5.08 5.73 13.73
CA PRO A 244 -5.35 6.49 12.50
C PRO A 244 -5.04 5.53 11.34
N GLN A 245 -5.76 5.62 10.24
CA GLN A 245 -5.48 4.78 9.06
C GLN A 245 -3.98 4.80 8.69
N ILE A 246 -3.30 5.85 9.12
CA ILE A 246 -1.87 6.03 9.05
C ILE A 246 -1.09 4.95 9.85
N GLU A 247 -1.57 4.52 11.02
CA GLU A 247 -0.95 3.44 11.80
C GLU A 247 -1.07 2.07 11.11
N LEU A 248 -2.10 1.87 10.29
CA LEU A 248 -2.35 0.64 9.55
C LEU A 248 -1.61 0.61 8.21
N THR A 249 -0.98 1.72 7.79
CA THR A 249 -0.17 1.78 6.58
C THR A 249 0.96 0.75 6.68
N LYS A 250 1.05 -0.13 5.70
CA LYS A 250 2.03 -1.24 5.70
C LYS A 250 3.24 -0.91 4.85
N GLY A 251 4.39 -1.38 5.33
CA GLY A 251 5.64 -1.34 4.59
C GLY A 251 6.49 -2.58 4.85
N MET A 252 7.53 -2.72 4.04
CA MET A 252 8.46 -3.83 4.13
C MET A 252 9.69 -3.41 4.92
N VAL A 253 9.79 -3.89 6.15
CA VAL A 253 10.89 -3.66 7.09
C VAL A 253 11.76 -4.92 7.13
N PHE A 254 13.09 -4.78 7.12
CA PHE A 254 13.94 -5.97 7.24
C PHE A 254 14.74 -6.03 8.54
N ASP A 255 14.96 -4.89 9.20
CA ASP A 255 15.62 -4.86 10.50
C ASP A 255 15.15 -3.64 11.32
N ILE A 256 15.22 -3.73 12.63
CA ILE A 256 15.05 -2.61 13.58
C ILE A 256 16.19 -2.69 14.58
N GLN A 257 17.15 -1.78 14.46
CA GLN A 257 18.33 -1.73 15.32
C GLN A 257 18.16 -0.67 16.38
N ARG A 258 18.15 -1.11 17.61
CA ARG A 258 18.04 -0.27 18.80
C ARG A 258 19.41 0.21 19.25
N TYR A 259 19.45 1.35 19.94
CA TYR A 259 20.66 1.91 20.58
C TYR A 259 21.76 2.30 19.59
N SER A 260 21.43 2.77 18.39
CA SER A 260 22.40 3.32 17.43
C SER A 260 22.88 4.70 17.87
N LEU A 261 24.19 4.97 17.63
CA LEU A 261 24.87 6.23 17.96
C LEU A 261 25.42 6.97 16.72
N HIS A 262 25.29 6.38 15.52
CA HIS A 262 26.01 6.84 14.33
C HIS A 262 25.10 7.44 13.24
N ASP A 263 23.78 7.29 13.36
CA ASP A 263 22.84 7.63 12.31
C ASP A 263 21.98 8.85 12.65
N GLY A 264 22.63 9.85 13.22
CA GLY A 264 22.06 11.11 13.67
C GLY A 264 22.43 11.43 15.11
N PRO A 265 21.93 12.56 15.67
CA PRO A 265 22.25 12.99 17.03
C PRO A 265 21.54 12.12 18.08
N GLY A 266 22.18 11.98 19.25
CA GLY A 266 21.65 11.23 20.39
C GLY A 266 21.56 9.73 20.16
N LEU A 267 20.91 9.03 21.08
CA LEU A 267 20.60 7.61 20.94
C LEU A 267 19.40 7.42 20.02
N ARG A 268 19.47 6.45 19.10
CA ARG A 268 18.43 6.28 18.10
C ARG A 268 18.00 4.82 17.92
N THR A 269 16.79 4.63 17.42
CA THR A 269 16.36 3.37 16.85
C THR A 269 16.29 3.53 15.34
N ASN A 270 17.08 2.68 14.63
CA ASN A 270 17.12 2.66 13.19
C ASN A 270 16.13 1.64 12.65
N VAL A 271 15.27 2.06 11.73
CA VAL A 271 14.31 1.21 11.04
C VAL A 271 14.74 1.04 9.60
N PHE A 272 15.09 -0.19 9.24
CA PHE A 272 15.66 -0.53 7.93
C PHE A 272 14.56 -0.99 6.98
N LEU A 273 14.29 -0.20 5.94
CA LEU A 273 13.26 -0.49 4.93
C LEU A 273 13.87 -1.21 3.72
N LYS A 274 13.10 -2.13 3.13
CA LYS A 274 13.47 -2.80 1.88
C LYS A 274 13.14 -1.93 0.65
N GLY A 275 13.85 -2.19 -0.43
CA GLY A 275 13.78 -1.49 -1.70
C GLY A 275 14.87 -0.44 -1.84
N CYS A 276 15.68 -0.55 -2.89
CA CYS A 276 16.64 0.48 -3.30
C CYS A 276 16.74 0.55 -4.82
N ASN A 277 16.74 1.77 -5.34
CA ASN A 277 16.88 2.00 -6.78
C ASN A 277 18.33 1.93 -7.26
N LEU A 278 19.29 1.89 -6.34
CA LEU A 278 20.72 1.75 -6.64
C LEU A 278 21.19 0.31 -6.41
N SER A 279 22.25 -0.08 -7.10
CA SER A 279 22.95 -1.34 -6.96
C SER A 279 24.43 -1.14 -6.63
N CYS A 280 24.70 -0.26 -5.65
CA CYS A 280 26.07 0.10 -5.25
C CYS A 280 26.93 -1.14 -5.01
N GLN A 281 28.11 -1.21 -5.62
CA GLN A 281 28.97 -2.38 -5.53
C GLN A 281 29.51 -2.67 -4.11
N TRP A 282 29.53 -1.65 -3.26
CA TRP A 282 29.95 -1.70 -1.85
C TRP A 282 28.80 -1.71 -0.84
N CYS A 283 27.57 -1.98 -1.28
CA CYS A 283 26.38 -1.84 -0.45
C CYS A 283 26.51 -2.56 0.90
N SER A 284 26.21 -1.87 2.00
CA SER A 284 26.23 -2.46 3.34
C SER A 284 25.03 -3.35 3.60
N ASN A 285 23.93 -3.13 2.86
CA ASN A 285 22.66 -3.83 3.02
C ASN A 285 22.15 -4.36 1.66
N PRO A 286 22.87 -5.28 0.98
CA PRO A 286 22.47 -5.80 -0.32
C PRO A 286 21.11 -6.50 -0.29
N GLU A 287 20.72 -7.05 0.86
CA GLU A 287 19.41 -7.67 1.13
C GLU A 287 18.26 -6.66 1.12
N SER A 288 18.54 -5.37 1.14
CA SER A 288 17.52 -4.33 1.04
C SER A 288 17.17 -3.95 -0.41
N ARG A 289 17.94 -4.39 -1.43
CA ARG A 289 17.73 -3.95 -2.82
C ARG A 289 16.35 -4.31 -3.36
N SER A 290 15.91 -5.55 -3.13
CA SER A 290 14.55 -5.98 -3.48
C SER A 290 13.55 -5.45 -2.47
N ILE A 291 12.38 -5.00 -2.94
CA ILE A 291 11.24 -4.66 -2.07
C ILE A 291 10.56 -5.91 -1.50
N LEU A 292 10.73 -7.06 -2.16
CA LEU A 292 10.11 -8.31 -1.74
C LEU A 292 10.93 -8.98 -0.64
N PRO A 293 10.30 -9.81 0.21
CA PRO A 293 11.02 -10.67 1.14
C PRO A 293 12.04 -11.55 0.40
N GLU A 294 13.15 -11.82 1.03
CA GLU A 294 14.28 -12.54 0.42
C GLU A 294 14.83 -13.62 1.34
N LEU A 295 15.07 -14.82 0.81
CA LEU A 295 15.61 -15.92 1.57
C LEU A 295 17.14 -15.77 1.70
N ALA A 296 17.65 -15.79 2.91
CA ALA A 296 19.07 -15.81 3.22
C ALA A 296 19.50 -17.11 3.89
N PHE A 297 20.72 -17.52 3.67
CA PHE A 297 21.35 -18.64 4.36
C PHE A 297 22.67 -18.21 5.02
N PHE A 298 22.67 -18.23 6.35
CA PHE A 298 23.83 -17.91 7.18
C PHE A 298 24.53 -19.21 7.59
N ASP A 299 25.55 -19.62 6.86
CA ASP A 299 26.30 -20.85 7.04
C ASP A 299 26.88 -21.00 8.45
N LYS A 300 27.30 -19.89 9.05
CA LYS A 300 27.82 -19.84 10.42
C LYS A 300 26.84 -20.28 11.49
N ASN A 301 25.55 -20.15 11.22
CA ASN A 301 24.47 -20.53 12.13
C ASN A 301 24.05 -22.00 11.93
N CYS A 302 24.52 -22.64 10.83
CA CYS A 302 24.08 -23.97 10.47
C CYS A 302 24.86 -25.05 11.26
N PHE A 303 24.16 -25.83 12.08
CA PHE A 303 24.75 -26.98 12.77
C PHE A 303 24.48 -28.33 12.07
N LEU A 304 24.06 -28.28 10.79
CA LEU A 304 23.96 -29.44 9.90
C LEU A 304 22.94 -30.50 10.34
N CYS A 305 21.84 -30.11 11.03
CA CYS A 305 20.77 -31.04 11.45
C CYS A 305 20.05 -31.72 10.28
N GLY A 306 19.95 -31.06 9.14
CA GLY A 306 19.32 -31.58 7.92
C GLY A 306 17.80 -31.40 7.83
N ASP A 307 17.13 -30.81 8.83
CA ASP A 307 15.66 -30.67 8.91
C ASP A 307 15.07 -29.86 7.73
N CYS A 308 15.87 -28.97 7.12
CA CYS A 308 15.46 -28.20 5.93
C CYS A 308 15.44 -29.03 4.62
N ILE A 309 16.03 -30.23 4.59
CA ILE A 309 16.13 -31.05 3.38
C ILE A 309 14.78 -31.66 3.02
N PRO A 310 14.07 -32.39 3.92
CA PRO A 310 12.81 -33.04 3.59
C PRO A 310 11.68 -32.07 3.28
N VAL A 311 11.73 -30.84 3.82
CA VAL A 311 10.69 -29.81 3.57
C VAL A 311 10.90 -29.07 2.26
N CYS A 312 12.08 -29.17 1.64
CA CYS A 312 12.36 -28.53 0.36
C CYS A 312 11.76 -29.32 -0.82
N ALA A 313 10.48 -29.10 -1.12
CA ALA A 313 9.79 -29.79 -2.22
C ALA A 313 10.46 -29.60 -3.59
N ALA A 314 11.18 -28.48 -3.79
CA ALA A 314 11.92 -28.20 -5.01
C ALA A 314 13.25 -28.96 -5.10
N GLY A 315 13.67 -29.69 -4.06
CA GLY A 315 14.92 -30.45 -4.00
C GLY A 315 16.20 -29.59 -4.13
N GLY A 316 16.08 -28.30 -3.83
CA GLY A 316 17.19 -27.35 -3.92
C GLY A 316 18.17 -27.43 -2.75
N ILE A 317 17.80 -28.09 -1.63
CA ILE A 317 18.65 -28.20 -0.44
C ILE A 317 19.13 -29.64 -0.30
N GLN A 318 20.44 -29.84 -0.21
CA GLN A 318 21.05 -31.16 -0.13
C GLN A 318 22.30 -31.14 0.78
N MET A 319 22.59 -32.28 1.40
CA MET A 319 23.91 -32.48 2.06
C MET A 319 24.94 -32.97 1.03
N LYS A 320 26.04 -32.22 0.84
CA LYS A 320 27.16 -32.61 -0.04
C LYS A 320 28.48 -32.46 0.70
N ALA A 321 29.28 -33.51 0.72
CA ALA A 321 30.61 -33.53 1.37
C ALA A 321 30.60 -32.96 2.81
N GLY A 322 29.56 -33.29 3.59
CA GLY A 322 29.43 -32.83 4.98
C GLY A 322 29.07 -31.36 5.16
N ARG A 323 28.61 -30.71 4.10
CA ARG A 323 28.10 -29.33 4.14
C ARG A 323 26.72 -29.25 3.55
N LEU A 324 25.92 -28.32 4.03
CA LEU A 324 24.65 -28.00 3.42
C LEU A 324 24.89 -27.20 2.13
N ASN A 325 24.35 -27.69 1.03
CA ASN A 325 24.39 -27.04 -0.27
C ASN A 325 22.98 -26.62 -0.65
N TRP A 326 22.80 -25.33 -0.91
CA TRP A 326 21.55 -24.77 -1.40
C TRP A 326 21.71 -24.30 -2.83
N ASP A 327 21.06 -25.04 -3.76
CA ASP A 327 20.92 -24.66 -5.16
C ASP A 327 19.76 -23.67 -5.30
N ARG A 328 20.10 -22.39 -5.35
CA ARG A 328 19.15 -21.28 -5.44
C ARG A 328 18.35 -21.29 -6.74
N SER A 329 18.89 -21.86 -7.82
CA SER A 329 18.22 -21.92 -9.12
C SER A 329 16.96 -22.81 -9.09
N LYS A 330 16.87 -23.72 -8.13
CA LYS A 330 15.72 -24.58 -7.89
C LYS A 330 14.73 -24.02 -6.89
N CYS A 331 15.09 -22.94 -6.20
CA CYS A 331 14.26 -22.39 -5.13
C CYS A 331 13.00 -21.73 -5.70
N ASN A 332 11.82 -22.20 -5.28
CA ASN A 332 10.52 -21.63 -5.60
C ASN A 332 10.00 -20.61 -4.57
N GLN A 333 10.83 -20.28 -3.56
CA GLN A 333 10.54 -19.32 -2.49
C GLN A 333 9.31 -19.71 -1.63
N CYS A 334 9.08 -20.99 -1.36
CA CYS A 334 8.01 -21.44 -0.47
C CYS A 334 8.27 -21.12 1.01
N PHE A 335 9.54 -20.89 1.39
CA PHE A 335 10.03 -20.56 2.74
C PHE A 335 9.91 -21.65 3.81
N ASP A 336 9.42 -22.85 3.51
CA ASP A 336 9.28 -23.97 4.46
C ASP A 336 10.60 -24.30 5.17
N CYS A 337 11.74 -24.07 4.51
CA CYS A 337 13.08 -24.25 5.12
C CYS A 337 13.38 -23.23 6.24
N VAL A 338 12.71 -22.09 6.27
CA VAL A 338 12.84 -21.09 7.36
C VAL A 338 12.15 -21.62 8.60
N ASP A 339 10.92 -22.13 8.46
CA ASP A 339 10.13 -22.67 9.57
C ASP A 339 10.75 -23.92 10.17
N ALA A 340 11.38 -24.77 9.32
CA ALA A 340 12.09 -25.95 9.76
C ALA A 340 13.46 -25.67 10.40
N CYS A 341 14.03 -24.48 10.24
CA CYS A 341 15.39 -24.16 10.68
C CYS A 341 15.43 -23.59 12.10
N THR A 342 15.51 -24.42 13.12
CA THR A 342 15.60 -24.01 14.53
C THR A 342 16.86 -23.18 14.85
N ALA A 343 17.91 -23.30 14.04
CA ALA A 343 19.14 -22.53 14.15
C ALA A 343 19.06 -21.15 13.49
N HIS A 344 17.97 -20.83 12.81
CA HIS A 344 17.80 -19.62 12.00
C HIS A 344 18.92 -19.40 10.97
N ALA A 345 19.55 -20.51 10.50
CA ALA A 345 20.51 -20.46 9.41
C ALA A 345 19.81 -20.09 8.09
N PHE A 346 18.63 -20.68 7.80
CA PHE A 346 17.70 -20.12 6.84
C PHE A 346 16.84 -19.06 7.51
N SER A 347 16.79 -17.87 6.92
CA SER A 347 16.04 -16.73 7.43
C SER A 347 15.36 -15.97 6.31
N LEU A 348 14.14 -15.51 6.55
CA LEU A 348 13.44 -14.64 5.64
C LEU A 348 13.75 -13.18 5.99
N ILE A 349 14.36 -12.45 5.05
CA ILE A 349 14.71 -11.05 5.22
C ILE A 349 13.61 -10.18 4.62
N GLY A 350 12.92 -9.45 5.47
CA GLY A 350 11.79 -8.60 5.13
C GLY A 350 10.48 -9.13 5.70
N LYS A 351 9.85 -8.28 6.52
CA LYS A 351 8.56 -8.51 7.15
C LYS A 351 7.63 -7.33 6.84
N SER A 352 6.41 -7.62 6.43
CA SER A 352 5.39 -6.59 6.34
C SER A 352 4.99 -6.16 7.75
N MET A 353 5.18 -4.86 8.05
CA MET A 353 4.80 -4.24 9.31
C MET A 353 3.92 -3.03 9.06
N THR A 354 3.01 -2.76 9.98
CA THR A 354 2.26 -1.50 9.99
C THR A 354 3.10 -0.36 10.58
N ALA A 355 2.80 0.88 10.22
CA ALA A 355 3.49 2.05 10.78
C ALA A 355 3.32 2.12 12.31
N GLY A 356 2.15 1.75 12.82
CA GLY A 356 1.90 1.68 14.27
C GLY A 356 2.77 0.64 14.98
N GLU A 357 2.95 -0.57 14.39
CA GLU A 357 3.85 -1.59 14.95
C GLU A 357 5.29 -1.11 15.00
N VAL A 358 5.76 -0.42 13.96
CA VAL A 358 7.11 0.13 13.91
C VAL A 358 7.30 1.21 14.96
N VAL A 359 6.38 2.16 15.07
CA VAL A 359 6.48 3.25 16.06
C VAL A 359 6.36 2.71 17.49
N ALA A 360 5.50 1.72 17.73
CA ALA A 360 5.41 1.05 19.03
C ALA A 360 6.75 0.40 19.43
N GLU A 361 7.48 -0.23 18.49
CA GLU A 361 8.81 -0.78 18.76
C GLU A 361 9.85 0.32 19.05
N VAL A 362 9.81 1.44 18.30
CA VAL A 362 10.67 2.60 18.52
C VAL A 362 10.42 3.21 19.89
N LEU A 363 9.17 3.35 20.31
CA LEU A 363 8.78 3.96 21.59
C LEU A 363 9.24 3.15 22.82
N ARG A 364 9.59 1.87 22.66
CA ARG A 364 10.16 1.07 23.76
C ARG A 364 11.46 1.65 24.32
N ASP A 365 12.16 2.47 23.53
CA ASP A 365 13.41 3.11 23.90
C ASP A 365 13.26 4.60 24.22
N SER A 366 12.05 5.14 24.25
CA SER A 366 11.78 6.58 24.39
C SER A 366 12.45 7.21 25.62
N ALA A 367 12.56 6.45 26.72
CA ALA A 367 13.22 6.92 27.94
C ALA A 367 14.75 7.18 27.76
N PHE A 368 15.36 6.65 26.71
CA PHE A 368 16.79 6.76 26.46
C PHE A 368 17.16 7.80 25.39
N TYR A 369 16.20 8.31 24.64
CA TYR A 369 16.48 9.22 23.51
C TYR A 369 16.92 10.63 23.95
N GLY A 370 16.52 11.08 25.14
CA GLY A 370 16.74 12.46 25.55
C GLY A 370 16.10 13.47 24.58
N GLU A 371 16.70 14.65 24.46
CA GLU A 371 16.13 15.73 23.61
C GLU A 371 16.43 15.58 22.10
N GLN A 372 17.50 14.89 21.74
CA GLN A 372 17.99 14.81 20.35
C GLN A 372 17.90 13.41 19.74
N GLY A 373 17.69 12.39 20.55
CA GLY A 373 17.55 11.02 20.08
C GLY A 373 16.15 10.73 19.54
N GLY A 374 16.00 9.58 18.89
CA GLY A 374 14.70 9.19 18.33
C GLY A 374 14.77 8.16 17.22
N LEU A 375 14.07 8.41 16.12
CA LEU A 375 13.93 7.50 14.99
C LEU A 375 14.82 7.93 13.82
N THR A 376 15.49 6.94 13.18
CA THR A 376 16.06 7.09 11.84
C THR A 376 15.46 6.04 10.89
N LEU A 377 14.86 6.48 9.79
CA LEU A 377 14.52 5.58 8.68
C LEU A 377 15.73 5.42 7.76
N THR A 378 16.10 4.18 7.48
CA THR A 378 17.29 3.81 6.70
C THR A 378 17.07 2.49 5.95
N GLY A 379 18.13 1.79 5.58
CA GLY A 379 18.13 0.43 5.02
C GLY A 379 18.46 0.41 3.54
N GLY A 380 17.46 0.33 2.66
CA GLY A 380 17.58 0.56 1.22
C GLY A 380 17.46 2.06 0.92
N GLU A 381 16.37 2.44 0.29
CA GLU A 381 15.97 3.85 0.09
C GLU A 381 14.57 4.03 0.70
N PRO A 382 14.44 4.62 1.88
CA PRO A 382 13.15 4.72 2.56
C PRO A 382 12.07 5.43 1.75
N ALA A 383 12.46 6.42 0.93
CA ALA A 383 11.54 7.14 0.07
C ALA A 383 11.02 6.33 -1.13
N LEU A 384 11.40 5.05 -1.28
CA LEU A 384 10.75 4.10 -2.19
C LEU A 384 9.44 3.55 -1.62
N GLN A 385 9.23 3.64 -0.31
CA GLN A 385 7.98 3.32 0.35
C GLN A 385 7.36 4.60 0.95
N PRO A 386 7.03 5.62 0.10
CA PRO A 386 6.78 6.97 0.57
C PRO A 386 5.57 7.09 1.49
N GLU A 387 4.49 6.33 1.24
CA GLU A 387 3.29 6.31 2.08
C GLU A 387 3.59 5.74 3.47
N PHE A 388 4.37 4.67 3.52
CA PHE A 388 4.76 4.03 4.77
C PHE A 388 5.77 4.87 5.55
N ALA A 389 6.79 5.40 4.88
CA ALA A 389 7.79 6.27 5.51
C ALA A 389 7.14 7.54 6.08
N GLU A 390 6.22 8.18 5.33
CA GLU A 390 5.43 9.31 5.81
C GLU A 390 4.62 8.93 7.06
N ALA A 391 3.95 7.78 7.03
CA ALA A 391 3.15 7.29 8.16
C ALA A 391 4.01 7.10 9.41
N VAL A 392 5.15 6.41 9.29
CA VAL A 392 6.06 6.18 10.42
C VAL A 392 6.61 7.50 10.97
N LEU A 393 7.11 8.39 10.10
CA LEU A 393 7.67 9.68 10.51
C LEU A 393 6.64 10.58 11.19
N SER A 394 5.42 10.66 10.62
CA SER A 394 4.35 11.50 11.18
C SER A 394 3.89 11.02 12.56
N LEU A 395 3.78 9.69 12.76
CA LEU A 395 3.45 9.10 14.05
C LEU A 395 4.56 9.34 15.08
N ALA A 396 5.82 9.11 14.70
CA ALA A 396 6.97 9.36 15.57
C ALA A 396 7.05 10.85 15.98
N LYS A 397 6.76 11.75 15.03
CA LYS A 397 6.71 13.20 15.27
C LYS A 397 5.59 13.59 16.23
N ALA A 398 4.42 12.96 16.11
CA ALA A 398 3.29 13.17 17.03
C ALA A 398 3.59 12.73 18.46
N GLU A 399 4.48 11.73 18.63
CA GLU A 399 4.99 11.28 19.94
C GLU A 399 6.16 12.15 20.46
N GLY A 400 6.50 13.24 19.77
CA GLY A 400 7.56 14.15 20.16
C GLY A 400 8.99 13.66 19.90
N LEU A 401 9.17 12.59 19.10
CA LEU A 401 10.49 12.07 18.78
C LEU A 401 11.19 12.94 17.73
N HIS A 402 12.51 13.08 17.86
CA HIS A 402 13.35 13.60 16.79
C HIS A 402 13.43 12.58 15.66
N THR A 403 13.14 12.99 14.44
CA THR A 403 13.02 12.14 13.26
C THR A 403 14.13 12.41 12.24
N ALA A 404 14.74 11.35 11.74
CA ALA A 404 15.76 11.45 10.71
C ALA A 404 15.51 10.45 9.58
N ILE A 405 16.07 10.74 8.42
CA ILE A 405 16.12 9.83 7.27
C ILE A 405 17.54 9.72 6.75
N GLU A 406 17.96 8.50 6.43
CA GLU A 406 19.11 8.25 5.57
C GLU A 406 18.62 7.99 4.16
N THR A 407 19.07 8.77 3.20
CA THR A 407 18.62 8.67 1.81
C THR A 407 19.78 8.84 0.83
N CYS A 408 19.76 8.06 -0.25
CA CYS A 408 20.60 8.31 -1.42
C CYS A 408 19.93 9.23 -2.44
N GLY A 409 18.66 9.61 -2.23
CA GLY A 409 17.91 10.50 -3.10
C GLY A 409 17.57 9.95 -4.49
N ALA A 410 17.78 8.67 -4.76
CA ALA A 410 17.54 8.05 -6.07
C ALA A 410 16.05 7.73 -6.31
N VAL A 411 15.18 8.70 -6.06
CA VAL A 411 13.71 8.59 -6.16
C VAL A 411 13.12 9.84 -6.83
N PRO A 412 11.89 9.76 -7.34
CA PRO A 412 11.17 10.94 -7.78
C PRO A 412 11.00 11.96 -6.63
N TRP A 413 11.16 13.25 -6.92
CA TRP A 413 11.00 14.33 -5.93
C TRP A 413 9.69 14.25 -5.14
N LYS A 414 8.60 13.88 -5.79
CA LYS A 414 7.28 13.71 -5.16
C LYS A 414 7.28 12.76 -3.96
N ASN A 415 8.23 11.83 -3.89
CA ASN A 415 8.36 10.90 -2.77
C ASN A 415 9.08 11.57 -1.58
N LEU A 416 10.18 12.30 -1.85
CA LEU A 416 10.94 12.98 -0.80
C LEU A 416 10.17 14.16 -0.20
N VAL A 417 9.54 15.00 -1.03
CA VAL A 417 8.82 16.18 -0.55
C VAL A 417 7.71 15.85 0.44
N ARG A 418 7.11 14.65 0.35
CA ARG A 418 6.09 14.17 1.30
C ARG A 418 6.65 13.97 2.71
N LEU A 419 7.93 13.61 2.80
CA LEU A 419 8.58 13.27 4.07
C LEU A 419 9.09 14.51 4.80
N LEU A 420 9.46 15.55 4.07
CA LEU A 420 10.08 16.77 4.64
C LEU A 420 9.30 17.40 5.81
N PRO A 421 7.96 17.49 5.80
CA PRO A 421 7.21 18.07 6.93
C PRO A 421 7.36 17.33 8.26
N TYR A 422 7.83 16.09 8.20
CA TYR A 422 7.94 15.21 9.36
C TYR A 422 9.40 14.90 9.73
N LEU A 423 10.38 15.58 9.09
CA LEU A 423 11.80 15.38 9.32
C LEU A 423 12.43 16.54 10.08
N ASP A 424 13.25 16.21 11.09
CA ASP A 424 14.17 17.14 11.70
C ASP A 424 15.53 17.12 10.99
N LEU A 425 15.96 15.95 10.50
CA LEU A 425 17.29 15.74 9.92
C LEU A 425 17.23 14.85 8.68
N ALA A 426 17.95 15.24 7.65
CA ALA A 426 18.27 14.40 6.49
C ALA A 426 19.77 14.09 6.46
N LEU A 427 20.11 12.82 6.49
CA LEU A 427 21.43 12.27 6.24
C LEU A 427 21.47 11.85 4.77
N PHE A 428 22.06 12.69 3.91
CA PHE A 428 21.98 12.51 2.46
C PHE A 428 23.30 12.01 1.88
N ASP A 429 23.29 10.83 1.28
CA ASP A 429 24.46 10.20 0.69
C ASP A 429 24.81 10.79 -0.68
N LEU A 430 25.87 11.55 -0.77
CA LEU A 430 26.46 12.05 -2.01
C LEU A 430 27.67 11.17 -2.39
N LYS A 431 27.49 10.36 -3.42
CA LYS A 431 28.47 9.31 -3.75
C LYS A 431 29.50 9.76 -4.80
N HIS A 432 29.08 10.51 -5.81
CA HIS A 432 29.95 11.04 -6.88
C HIS A 432 29.25 12.15 -7.66
N ILE A 433 30.03 13.09 -8.25
CA ILE A 433 29.48 14.16 -9.09
C ILE A 433 29.41 13.75 -10.57
N ASP A 434 30.41 13.01 -11.07
CA ASP A 434 30.41 12.54 -12.45
C ASP A 434 29.35 11.44 -12.67
N ALA A 435 28.44 11.69 -13.62
CA ALA A 435 27.28 10.85 -13.86
C ALA A 435 27.64 9.46 -14.42
N GLU A 436 28.66 9.36 -15.24
CA GLU A 436 29.07 8.09 -15.86
C GLU A 436 29.75 7.19 -14.84
N THR A 437 30.66 7.74 -14.04
CA THR A 437 31.31 7.02 -12.94
C THR A 437 30.28 6.59 -11.91
N HIS A 438 29.32 7.47 -11.56
CA HIS A 438 28.23 7.10 -10.66
C HIS A 438 27.44 5.92 -11.21
N ARG A 439 27.03 5.97 -12.50
CA ARG A 439 26.27 4.89 -13.15
C ARG A 439 27.03 3.56 -13.15
N ARG A 440 28.32 3.58 -13.45
CA ARG A 440 29.16 2.37 -13.49
C ARG A 440 29.20 1.64 -12.16
N PHE A 441 29.22 2.35 -11.04
CA PHE A 441 29.39 1.75 -9.73
C PHE A 441 28.09 1.57 -8.94
N THR A 442 27.04 2.30 -9.29
CA THR A 442 25.75 2.28 -8.56
C THR A 442 24.57 1.82 -9.41
N GLY A 443 24.77 1.62 -10.71
CA GLY A 443 23.72 1.19 -11.65
C GLY A 443 22.86 2.33 -12.22
N LYS A 444 22.96 3.56 -11.70
CA LYS A 444 22.18 4.74 -12.20
C LYS A 444 23.05 6.01 -12.22
N ASP A 445 22.68 6.96 -13.08
CA ASP A 445 23.25 8.30 -13.02
C ASP A 445 22.76 9.06 -11.77
N ASN A 446 23.40 10.20 -11.50
CA ASN A 446 23.18 11.01 -10.32
C ASN A 446 22.41 12.30 -10.57
N LYS A 447 21.94 12.58 -11.78
CA LYS A 447 21.29 13.87 -12.11
C LYS A 447 20.10 14.15 -11.17
N GLY A 448 19.16 13.21 -11.08
CA GLY A 448 18.01 13.36 -10.18
C GLY A 448 18.40 13.39 -8.70
N ILE A 449 19.48 12.71 -8.32
CA ILE A 449 20.02 12.72 -6.95
C ILE A 449 20.53 14.12 -6.58
N LEU A 450 21.34 14.74 -7.43
CA LEU A 450 21.88 16.08 -7.21
C LEU A 450 20.78 17.15 -7.19
N GLU A 451 19.77 17.03 -8.07
CA GLU A 451 18.58 17.88 -8.05
C GLU A 451 17.79 17.73 -6.73
N ASN A 452 17.59 16.50 -6.26
CA ASN A 452 16.89 16.22 -5.00
C ASN A 452 17.67 16.76 -3.79
N LEU A 453 18.99 16.54 -3.74
CA LEU A 453 19.85 17.09 -2.68
C LEU A 453 19.79 18.62 -2.64
N THR A 454 19.84 19.27 -3.80
CA THR A 454 19.71 20.74 -3.89
C THR A 454 18.36 21.22 -3.34
N ARG A 455 17.27 20.51 -3.63
CA ARG A 455 15.93 20.86 -3.14
C ARG A 455 15.77 20.59 -1.64
N VAL A 456 16.33 19.50 -1.12
CA VAL A 456 16.36 19.23 0.33
C VAL A 456 17.13 20.32 1.06
N ALA A 457 18.28 20.76 0.51
CA ALA A 457 19.08 21.86 1.06
C ALA A 457 18.36 23.22 1.07
N GLN A 458 17.24 23.36 0.34
CA GLN A 458 16.38 24.56 0.33
C GLN A 458 15.20 24.45 1.29
N SER A 459 14.95 23.29 1.88
CA SER A 459 13.88 23.06 2.86
C SER A 459 14.30 23.51 4.26
N ASP A 460 13.39 23.40 5.22
CA ASP A 460 13.68 23.71 6.64
C ASP A 460 14.28 22.54 7.42
N VAL A 461 14.50 21.40 6.77
CA VAL A 461 15.11 20.20 7.37
C VAL A 461 16.62 20.39 7.51
N ASP A 462 17.17 20.06 8.66
CA ASP A 462 18.61 20.02 8.86
C ASP A 462 19.27 19.01 7.93
N LEU A 463 20.40 19.37 7.33
CA LEU A 463 21.05 18.54 6.33
C LEU A 463 22.49 18.21 6.73
N ILE A 464 22.79 16.93 6.77
CA ILE A 464 24.15 16.37 6.80
C ILE A 464 24.39 15.66 5.48
N VAL A 465 25.43 16.08 4.77
CA VAL A 465 25.86 15.39 3.55
C VAL A 465 26.86 14.31 3.93
N ARG A 466 26.62 13.06 3.51
CA ARG A 466 27.53 11.94 3.78
C ARG A 466 28.24 11.50 2.51
N VAL A 467 29.54 11.32 2.60
CA VAL A 467 30.40 10.88 1.50
C VAL A 467 31.08 9.57 1.87
N PRO A 468 30.58 8.43 1.38
CA PRO A 468 31.29 7.17 1.54
C PRO A 468 32.51 7.14 0.63
N LEU A 469 33.70 6.93 1.22
CA LEU A 469 34.97 6.84 0.50
C LEU A 469 35.19 5.41 0.01
N ILE A 470 35.17 5.22 -1.29
CA ILE A 470 35.30 3.90 -1.90
C ILE A 470 36.57 3.84 -2.77
N PRO A 471 37.49 2.91 -2.50
CA PRO A 471 38.69 2.71 -3.31
C PRO A 471 38.36 2.44 -4.78
N GLY A 472 39.02 3.14 -5.68
CA GLY A 472 38.81 3.01 -7.13
C GLY A 472 37.51 3.67 -7.66
N PHE A 473 36.75 4.32 -6.80
CA PHE A 473 35.53 5.06 -7.19
C PHE A 473 35.70 6.56 -6.95
N ASN A 474 35.71 7.01 -5.71
CA ASN A 474 35.77 8.42 -5.36
C ASN A 474 36.91 8.79 -4.39
N ALA A 475 37.66 7.82 -3.87
CA ALA A 475 38.80 8.08 -2.98
C ALA A 475 40.00 8.61 -3.80
N ASN A 476 39.90 9.82 -4.35
CA ASN A 476 40.95 10.57 -5.06
C ASN A 476 40.63 12.07 -5.01
N ASP A 477 41.69 12.91 -5.10
CA ASP A 477 41.55 14.37 -4.94
C ASP A 477 40.54 14.98 -5.89
N ALA A 478 40.59 14.68 -7.20
CA ALA A 478 39.71 15.28 -8.19
C ALA A 478 38.21 15.01 -7.93
N SER A 479 37.86 13.79 -7.49
CA SER A 479 36.49 13.45 -7.16
C SER A 479 36.00 14.16 -5.90
N LEU A 480 36.87 14.24 -4.88
CA LEU A 480 36.52 14.88 -3.60
C LEU A 480 36.46 16.41 -3.72
N GLU A 481 37.35 17.01 -4.49
CA GLU A 481 37.29 18.45 -4.81
C GLU A 481 35.99 18.81 -5.55
N ALA A 482 35.60 18.02 -6.56
CA ALA A 482 34.33 18.22 -7.25
C ALA A 482 33.11 18.07 -6.33
N ILE A 483 33.14 17.12 -5.38
CA ILE A 483 32.11 16.96 -4.35
C ILE A 483 32.11 18.20 -3.44
N ALA A 484 33.27 18.67 -2.98
CA ALA A 484 33.38 19.84 -2.12
C ALA A 484 32.81 21.11 -2.79
N GLU A 485 33.19 21.34 -4.05
CA GLU A 485 32.66 22.45 -4.83
C GLU A 485 31.13 22.41 -4.93
N PHE A 486 30.56 21.25 -5.20
CA PHE A 486 29.11 21.10 -5.26
C PHE A 486 28.46 21.35 -3.89
N VAL A 487 29.00 20.78 -2.80
CA VAL A 487 28.44 20.97 -1.45
C VAL A 487 28.48 22.44 -1.03
N LYS A 488 29.49 23.22 -1.42
CA LYS A 488 29.54 24.67 -1.16
C LYS A 488 28.41 25.46 -1.83
N THR A 489 27.80 24.93 -2.89
CA THR A 489 26.63 25.57 -3.53
C THR A 489 25.34 25.34 -2.75
N LEU A 490 25.31 24.36 -1.86
CA LEU A 490 24.12 24.00 -1.09
C LEU A 490 23.90 24.94 0.08
N LYS A 491 22.65 25.21 0.40
CA LYS A 491 22.27 25.98 1.58
C LYS A 491 22.04 25.02 2.77
N ARG A 492 22.32 25.51 3.99
CA ARG A 492 21.94 24.83 5.24
C ARG A 492 22.59 23.44 5.46
N VAL A 493 23.74 23.15 4.85
CA VAL A 493 24.53 21.97 5.22
C VAL A 493 25.19 22.23 6.57
N LYS A 494 24.79 21.45 7.60
CA LYS A 494 25.37 21.55 8.95
C LYS A 494 26.78 20.96 9.00
N GLU A 495 26.91 19.78 8.45
CA GLU A 495 28.13 18.96 8.50
C GLU A 495 28.28 18.16 7.20
N LEU A 496 29.51 17.82 6.88
CA LEU A 496 29.86 16.82 5.87
C LEU A 496 30.51 15.64 6.59
N HIS A 497 29.84 14.49 6.56
CA HIS A 497 30.36 13.25 7.16
C HIS A 497 31.13 12.46 6.11
N VAL A 498 32.36 12.10 6.43
CA VAL A 498 33.22 11.24 5.60
C VAL A 498 33.24 9.85 6.21
N LEU A 499 32.81 8.86 5.42
CA LEU A 499 32.65 7.48 5.87
C LEU A 499 33.72 6.61 5.19
N GLY A 500 34.63 6.02 5.96
CA GLY A 500 35.63 5.10 5.42
C GLY A 500 35.00 3.81 4.88
N PHE A 501 35.57 3.27 3.79
CA PHE A 501 35.14 1.98 3.25
C PHE A 501 35.28 0.87 4.30
N HIS A 502 34.22 0.07 4.44
CA HIS A 502 34.16 -1.08 5.34
C HIS A 502 33.55 -2.32 4.65
N THR A 503 33.77 -3.50 5.24
CA THR A 503 33.34 -4.78 4.66
C THR A 503 32.16 -5.43 5.38
N LEU A 504 31.36 -4.66 6.11
CA LEU A 504 30.20 -5.16 6.89
C LEU A 504 29.12 -5.82 6.02
N GLY A 505 29.02 -5.43 4.75
CA GLY A 505 28.10 -6.04 3.80
C GLY A 505 28.52 -7.44 3.33
N ARG A 506 29.83 -7.80 3.36
CA ARG A 506 30.35 -9.05 2.79
C ARG A 506 29.61 -10.31 3.24
N PRO A 507 29.38 -10.57 4.53
CA PRO A 507 28.63 -11.76 4.96
C PRO A 507 27.19 -11.77 4.45
N LYS A 508 26.59 -10.61 4.25
CA LYS A 508 25.21 -10.47 3.78
C LYS A 508 25.10 -10.80 2.29
N TYR A 509 26.08 -10.38 1.46
CA TYR A 509 26.18 -10.82 0.07
C TYR A 509 26.22 -12.34 -0.04
N HIS A 510 27.09 -12.99 0.74
CA HIS A 510 27.18 -14.46 0.77
C HIS A 510 25.85 -15.09 1.20
N ALA A 511 25.22 -14.55 2.25
CA ALA A 511 23.96 -15.08 2.78
C ALA A 511 22.82 -15.04 1.76
N ILE A 512 22.76 -14.01 0.90
CA ILE A 512 21.77 -13.91 -0.19
C ILE A 512 22.28 -14.47 -1.53
N GLY A 513 23.54 -15.01 -1.59
CA GLY A 513 24.13 -15.70 -2.74
C GLY A 513 24.49 -14.79 -3.91
N ILE A 514 24.95 -13.60 -3.61
CA ILE A 514 25.47 -12.62 -4.57
C ILE A 514 26.97 -12.45 -4.35
N ASP A 515 27.73 -12.40 -5.42
CA ASP A 515 29.17 -12.14 -5.35
C ASP A 515 29.42 -10.71 -4.83
N TYR A 516 30.35 -10.58 -3.88
CA TYR A 516 30.74 -9.27 -3.36
C TYR A 516 31.88 -8.68 -4.22
N PRO A 517 31.65 -7.55 -4.93
CA PRO A 517 32.63 -7.00 -5.85
C PRO A 517 33.95 -6.57 -5.18
N PHE A 518 33.90 -6.28 -3.88
CA PHE A 518 35.05 -5.86 -3.06
C PHE A 518 35.56 -6.99 -2.13
N GLU A 519 35.46 -8.28 -2.54
CA GLU A 519 35.79 -9.44 -1.71
C GLU A 519 37.19 -9.37 -1.08
N ASN A 520 38.18 -8.94 -1.85
CA ASN A 520 39.57 -8.86 -1.44
C ASN A 520 40.04 -7.46 -1.00
N GLN A 521 39.12 -6.48 -0.99
CA GLN A 521 39.43 -5.10 -0.58
C GLN A 521 39.41 -5.02 0.96
N PRO A 522 40.50 -4.63 1.62
CA PRO A 522 40.51 -4.41 3.06
C PRO A 522 39.69 -3.14 3.42
N PRO A 523 39.16 -3.06 4.64
CA PRO A 523 38.54 -1.83 5.12
C PRO A 523 39.55 -0.69 5.17
N MET A 524 39.08 0.55 4.94
CA MET A 524 39.90 1.76 5.04
C MET A 524 40.20 2.04 6.52
N LYS A 525 41.44 2.37 6.83
CA LYS A 525 41.85 2.75 8.19
C LYS A 525 41.41 4.19 8.48
N ILE A 526 41.20 4.49 9.75
CA ILE A 526 40.81 5.83 10.20
C ILE A 526 41.81 6.90 9.74
N ASP A 527 43.09 6.67 9.85
CA ASP A 527 44.16 7.59 9.41
C ASP A 527 44.13 7.86 7.90
N GLU A 528 43.68 6.90 7.11
CA GLU A 528 43.52 7.03 5.67
C GLU A 528 42.22 7.84 5.38
N THR A 529 41.15 7.58 6.10
CA THR A 529 39.91 8.34 6.01
C THR A 529 40.14 9.81 6.37
N GLU A 530 40.89 10.08 7.42
CA GLU A 530 41.27 11.45 7.85
C GLU A 530 42.06 12.21 6.77
N LYS A 531 43.01 11.57 6.09
CA LYS A 531 43.71 12.21 4.97
C LYS A 531 42.80 12.66 3.84
N TRP A 532 41.80 11.86 3.51
CA TRP A 532 40.80 12.22 2.51
C TRP A 532 39.84 13.29 3.03
N ALA A 533 39.49 13.28 4.31
CA ALA A 533 38.68 14.32 4.94
C ALA A 533 39.33 15.71 4.89
N ASP A 534 40.68 15.76 4.90
CA ASP A 534 41.43 17.01 4.79
C ASP A 534 41.22 17.73 3.46
N VAL A 535 40.83 17.04 2.38
CA VAL A 535 40.43 17.69 1.12
C VAL A 535 39.26 18.61 1.36
N PHE A 536 38.22 18.13 2.03
CA PHE A 536 37.03 18.91 2.33
C PHE A 536 37.29 20.04 3.35
N ARG A 537 38.17 19.79 4.35
CA ARG A 537 38.54 20.81 5.34
C ARG A 537 39.30 21.99 4.69
N ARG A 538 40.21 21.69 3.73
CA ARG A 538 40.90 22.72 2.94
C ARG A 538 39.94 23.61 2.15
N GLU A 539 38.79 23.05 1.74
CA GLU A 539 37.72 23.77 1.05
C GLU A 539 36.78 24.52 2.01
N GLY A 540 37.06 24.54 3.31
CA GLY A 540 36.34 25.31 4.34
C GLY A 540 35.03 24.65 4.81
N LEU A 541 34.83 23.36 4.57
CA LEU A 541 33.65 22.63 5.02
C LEU A 541 33.82 22.13 6.46
N ASN A 542 32.69 22.09 7.21
CA ASN A 542 32.65 21.48 8.54
C ASN A 542 32.59 19.94 8.40
N VAL A 543 33.71 19.28 8.69
CA VAL A 543 33.90 17.85 8.38
C VAL A 543 33.98 17.01 9.63
N VAL A 544 33.16 15.97 9.66
CA VAL A 544 33.20 14.91 10.67
C VAL A 544 33.62 13.59 10.00
N VAL A 545 34.60 12.92 10.58
CA VAL A 545 34.98 11.57 10.15
C VAL A 545 34.24 10.57 11.01
N SER A 546 33.45 9.70 10.37
CA SER A 546 32.69 8.62 11.02
C SER A 546 33.20 7.29 10.48
N GLY A 547 33.53 6.35 11.33
CA GLY A 547 34.03 5.04 10.95
C GLY A 547 33.36 3.93 11.71
#